data_75d20bd7bc649fb4c6c4ed1e9e9cce02
#
_entry.id   75d20bd7bc649fb4c6c4ed1e9e9cce02
#
_cell.length_a   1.000
_cell.length_b   1.000
_cell.length_c   1.000
_cell.angle_alpha   90.00
_cell.angle_beta   90.00
_cell.angle_gamma   90.00
#
_symmetry.space_group_name_H-M   'P 1'
#
loop_
_entity.id
_entity.type
_entity.pdbx_description
1 polymer ?
#
loop_
_entity_poly.entity_id
_entity_poly.type
_entity_poly.pdbx_seq_one_letter_code
_entity_poly.pdbx_strand_id
1 'polypeptide(L)'
;MKHLLSLLSTTPSEISDLLNLADQLKYENKHGIAHQRLKGQTLGMIFQKSSTRTRVSFETGMYQLGGQALFLSNRDLQIGRGEPIQDTARVLSRYIDGIMIRTFEQSEVEALAKYGSIPIINGLTDFCHPCQVLADLMTVREHKGHLDGLKMCYIGDGNNMANSLIVGGLKTGMQVSVACPERYRPDSRVLDFANNYAGFSMFTEPMEAASGADVIFTDVWASMGQEGEAEERKKIFGGKYQVNKELLAVANSGCMVQHCLPAHRGEEITADVFESHADEIFDEAENRLHAQKAVMVTLMEK
;
A
#
# COMPACT_ATOMS: atom_id res chain seq x y z
N MET A 1 11.35 10.58 10.45
CA MET A 1 11.51 9.30 9.69
C MET A 1 12.71 9.36 8.76
N LYS A 2 13.53 8.31 8.64
CA LYS A 2 14.70 8.27 7.73
C LYS A 2 14.41 7.47 6.45
N HIS A 3 13.60 6.44 6.56
CA HIS A 3 13.20 5.54 5.48
C HIS A 3 11.74 5.15 5.65
N LEU A 4 11.06 4.73 4.60
CA LEU A 4 9.76 4.06 4.68
C LEU A 4 9.92 2.59 4.23
N LEU A 5 10.26 1.69 5.16
CA LEU A 5 10.48 0.27 4.85
C LEU A 5 9.20 -0.56 5.07
N SER A 6 8.44 -0.23 6.11
CA SER A 6 7.13 -0.80 6.44
C SER A 6 6.38 0.13 7.40
N LEU A 7 5.07 -0.02 7.53
CA LEU A 7 4.31 0.71 8.55
C LEU A 7 4.57 0.20 9.97
N LEU A 8 5.11 -1.00 10.15
CA LEU A 8 5.52 -1.51 11.46
C LEU A 8 6.56 -0.59 12.14
N SER A 9 7.50 -0.05 11.37
CA SER A 9 8.55 0.84 11.87
C SER A 9 8.16 2.32 11.92
N THR A 10 6.97 2.68 11.44
CA THR A 10 6.47 4.07 11.39
C THR A 10 5.59 4.34 12.62
N THR A 11 5.75 5.49 13.28
CA THR A 11 4.90 5.86 14.42
C THR A 11 3.51 6.35 13.97
N PRO A 12 2.47 6.30 14.84
CA PRO A 12 1.17 6.90 14.54
C PRO A 12 1.23 8.37 14.12
N SER A 13 2.10 9.16 14.79
CA SER A 13 2.30 10.57 14.44
C SER A 13 2.90 10.74 13.05
N GLU A 14 3.92 9.96 12.69
CA GLU A 14 4.51 9.99 11.36
C GLU A 14 3.48 9.63 10.26
N ILE A 15 2.58 8.67 10.53
CA ILE A 15 1.49 8.35 9.59
C ILE A 15 0.54 9.57 9.46
N SER A 16 0.14 10.17 10.57
CA SER A 16 -0.73 11.36 10.56
C SER A 16 -0.09 12.52 9.80
N ASP A 17 1.20 12.78 10.02
CA ASP A 17 1.94 13.86 9.35
C ASP A 17 2.04 13.61 7.83
N LEU A 18 2.27 12.35 7.41
CA LEU A 18 2.27 11.96 6.00
C LEU A 18 0.90 12.18 5.36
N LEU A 19 -0.17 11.78 6.04
CA LEU A 19 -1.52 11.96 5.51
C LEU A 19 -1.88 13.45 5.40
N ASN A 20 -1.53 14.28 6.39
CA ASN A 20 -1.78 15.73 6.36
C ASN A 20 -1.00 16.40 5.24
N LEU A 21 0.26 16.02 5.03
CA LEU A 21 1.06 16.53 3.93
C LEU A 21 0.51 16.06 2.57
N ALA A 22 -0.01 14.85 2.48
CA ALA A 22 -0.64 14.34 1.27
C ALA A 22 -1.88 15.14 0.87
N ASP A 23 -2.74 15.48 1.86
CA ASP A 23 -3.91 16.34 1.64
C ASP A 23 -3.49 17.73 1.14
N GLN A 24 -2.49 18.34 1.77
CA GLN A 24 -1.93 19.63 1.33
C GLN A 24 -1.42 19.55 -0.12
N LEU A 25 -0.61 18.54 -0.44
CA LEU A 25 -0.04 18.39 -1.79
C LEU A 25 -1.12 18.07 -2.84
N LYS A 26 -2.19 17.35 -2.47
CA LYS A 26 -3.37 17.14 -3.31
C LYS A 26 -4.10 18.45 -3.58
N TYR A 27 -4.34 19.23 -2.54
CA TYR A 27 -4.97 20.54 -2.64
C TYR A 27 -4.16 21.49 -3.55
N GLU A 28 -2.85 21.60 -3.30
CA GLU A 28 -1.94 22.43 -4.10
C GLU A 28 -1.98 22.02 -5.58
N ASN A 29 -1.92 20.72 -5.86
CA ASN A 29 -1.97 20.19 -7.21
C ASN A 29 -3.30 20.53 -7.93
N LYS A 30 -4.42 20.32 -7.26
CA LYS A 30 -5.76 20.58 -7.84
C LYS A 30 -6.03 22.08 -8.08
N HIS A 31 -5.35 22.96 -7.35
CA HIS A 31 -5.50 24.42 -7.48
C HIS A 31 -4.37 25.09 -8.27
N GLY A 32 -3.48 24.32 -8.89
CA GLY A 32 -2.37 24.86 -9.69
C GLY A 32 -1.32 25.62 -8.87
N ILE A 33 -1.25 25.38 -7.56
CA ILE A 33 -0.25 25.96 -6.66
C ILE A 33 1.07 25.24 -6.85
N ALA A 34 2.13 25.97 -7.18
CA ALA A 34 3.46 25.40 -7.38
C ALA A 34 4.03 24.85 -6.06
N HIS A 35 4.51 23.60 -6.08
CA HIS A 35 5.05 22.91 -4.92
C HIS A 35 6.33 22.13 -5.24
N GLN A 36 7.30 22.79 -5.88
CA GLN A 36 8.58 22.22 -6.32
C GLN A 36 9.55 21.96 -5.16
N ARG A 37 9.12 21.18 -4.18
CA ARG A 37 9.85 20.95 -2.91
C ARG A 37 11.10 20.08 -3.07
N LEU A 38 11.22 19.32 -4.15
CA LEU A 38 12.37 18.45 -4.44
C LEU A 38 13.14 18.92 -5.69
N LYS A 39 13.18 20.24 -5.94
CA LYS A 39 13.85 20.80 -7.09
C LYS A 39 15.32 20.38 -7.15
N GLY A 40 15.72 19.80 -8.29
CA GLY A 40 17.09 19.37 -8.54
C GLY A 40 17.49 18.04 -7.90
N GLN A 41 16.55 17.35 -7.22
CA GLN A 41 16.79 16.03 -6.63
C GLN A 41 16.41 14.91 -7.59
N THR A 42 17.03 13.76 -7.43
CA THR A 42 16.82 12.57 -8.26
C THR A 42 16.42 11.38 -7.42
N LEU A 43 15.30 10.74 -7.78
CA LEU A 43 14.83 9.48 -7.23
C LEU A 43 15.18 8.32 -8.17
N GLY A 44 15.95 7.33 -7.71
CA GLY A 44 16.13 6.07 -8.43
C GLY A 44 15.00 5.10 -8.10
N MET A 45 14.33 4.57 -9.11
CA MET A 45 13.21 3.64 -8.93
C MET A 45 13.57 2.24 -9.42
N ILE A 46 13.94 1.35 -8.51
CA ILE A 46 14.31 -0.04 -8.81
C ILE A 46 13.05 -0.91 -8.91
N PHE A 47 12.86 -1.54 -10.08
CA PHE A 47 11.73 -2.42 -10.33
C PHE A 47 12.19 -3.84 -10.64
N GLN A 48 11.93 -4.78 -9.71
CA GLN A 48 12.02 -6.22 -9.95
C GLN A 48 10.65 -6.81 -10.33
N LYS A 49 9.56 -6.17 -9.86
CA LYS A 49 8.17 -6.45 -10.23
C LYS A 49 7.59 -5.29 -11.03
N SER A 50 6.97 -5.57 -12.16
CA SER A 50 6.33 -4.54 -13.00
C SER A 50 5.14 -3.87 -12.29
N SER A 51 4.92 -2.59 -12.54
CA SER A 51 3.72 -1.87 -12.10
C SER A 51 3.56 -0.56 -12.85
N THR A 52 2.45 -0.43 -13.57
CA THR A 52 2.08 0.82 -14.24
C THR A 52 1.78 1.92 -13.21
N ARG A 53 0.92 1.63 -12.23
CA ARG A 53 0.49 2.62 -11.23
C ARG A 53 1.66 3.14 -10.40
N THR A 54 2.49 2.27 -9.85
CA THR A 54 3.67 2.68 -9.06
C THR A 54 4.64 3.49 -9.89
N ARG A 55 4.93 3.06 -11.11
CA ARG A 55 5.85 3.79 -11.98
C ARG A 55 5.33 5.18 -12.30
N VAL A 56 4.12 5.27 -12.86
CA VAL A 56 3.55 6.55 -13.31
C VAL A 56 3.35 7.52 -12.14
N SER A 57 2.86 7.04 -10.98
CA SER A 57 2.62 7.92 -9.82
C SER A 57 3.93 8.47 -9.21
N PHE A 58 4.99 7.68 -9.12
CA PHE A 58 6.28 8.19 -8.64
C PHE A 58 6.97 9.11 -9.66
N GLU A 59 6.98 8.77 -10.95
CA GLU A 59 7.53 9.64 -12.01
C GLU A 59 6.80 10.97 -12.05
N THR A 60 5.47 10.94 -12.10
CA THR A 60 4.64 12.15 -12.08
C THR A 60 4.82 12.95 -10.78
N GLY A 61 4.87 12.26 -9.64
CA GLY A 61 5.08 12.90 -8.35
C GLY A 61 6.41 13.64 -8.27
N MET A 62 7.51 13.02 -8.68
CA MET A 62 8.83 13.66 -8.73
C MET A 62 8.83 14.86 -9.69
N TYR A 63 8.22 14.73 -10.87
CA TYR A 63 8.10 15.85 -11.82
C TYR A 63 7.36 17.03 -11.20
N GLN A 64 6.20 16.80 -10.57
CA GLN A 64 5.41 17.86 -9.91
C GLN A 64 6.16 18.50 -8.75
N LEU A 65 7.01 17.75 -8.05
CA LEU A 65 7.85 18.25 -6.96
C LEU A 65 9.15 18.94 -7.47
N GLY A 66 9.35 19.06 -8.80
CA GLY A 66 10.49 19.74 -9.40
C GLY A 66 11.76 18.89 -9.46
N GLY A 67 11.67 17.61 -9.14
CA GLY A 67 12.77 16.64 -9.23
C GLY A 67 12.70 15.78 -10.48
N GLN A 68 13.54 14.75 -10.52
CA GLN A 68 13.63 13.78 -11.61
C GLN A 68 13.54 12.35 -11.04
N ALA A 69 12.82 11.47 -11.74
CA ALA A 69 12.80 10.03 -11.46
C ALA A 69 13.57 9.26 -12.54
N LEU A 70 14.37 8.28 -12.12
CA LEU A 70 15.08 7.35 -13.00
C LEU A 70 14.43 5.98 -12.88
N PHE A 71 13.86 5.48 -13.97
CA PHE A 71 13.36 4.11 -14.01
C PHE A 71 14.51 3.12 -14.18
N LEU A 72 14.69 2.26 -13.19
CA LEU A 72 15.78 1.30 -13.10
C LEU A 72 15.19 -0.13 -13.13
N SER A 73 15.09 -0.71 -14.32
CA SER A 73 14.62 -2.09 -14.50
C SER A 73 15.69 -3.08 -14.03
N ASN A 74 15.29 -4.11 -13.28
CA ASN A 74 16.19 -5.19 -12.87
C ASN A 74 16.88 -5.88 -14.06
N ARG A 75 16.27 -5.85 -15.25
CA ARG A 75 16.85 -6.40 -16.49
C ARG A 75 18.10 -5.62 -16.94
N ASP A 76 18.17 -4.33 -16.59
CA ASP A 76 19.23 -3.42 -17.01
C ASP A 76 20.27 -3.18 -15.91
N LEU A 77 19.96 -3.56 -14.67
CA LEU A 77 20.82 -3.39 -13.51
C LEU A 77 21.71 -4.61 -13.26
N GLN A 78 22.85 -4.37 -12.61
CA GLN A 78 23.79 -5.44 -12.24
C GLN A 78 23.28 -6.30 -11.06
N ILE A 79 22.35 -5.80 -10.23
CA ILE A 79 21.64 -6.59 -9.20
C ILE A 79 21.07 -7.87 -9.81
N GLY A 80 20.38 -7.76 -10.97
CA GLY A 80 19.86 -8.91 -11.72
C GLY A 80 20.92 -9.86 -12.28
N ARG A 81 22.22 -9.49 -12.19
CA ARG A 81 23.39 -10.23 -12.71
C ARG A 81 24.35 -10.65 -11.61
N GLY A 82 23.94 -10.58 -10.34
CA GLY A 82 24.71 -11.07 -9.19
C GLY A 82 25.54 -10.01 -8.46
N GLU A 83 25.37 -8.71 -8.74
CA GLU A 83 25.96 -7.65 -7.90
C GLU A 83 25.28 -7.67 -6.54
N PRO A 84 26.05 -7.72 -5.43
CA PRO A 84 25.45 -7.64 -4.10
C PRO A 84 24.68 -6.33 -3.89
N ILE A 85 23.49 -6.40 -3.27
CA ILE A 85 22.63 -5.23 -3.08
C ILE A 85 23.30 -4.11 -2.26
N GLN A 86 24.22 -4.46 -1.36
CA GLN A 86 24.99 -3.49 -0.58
C GLN A 86 25.94 -2.65 -1.43
N ASP A 87 26.45 -3.18 -2.52
CA ASP A 87 27.34 -2.42 -3.41
C ASP A 87 26.52 -1.47 -4.28
N THR A 88 25.40 -1.93 -4.82
CA THR A 88 24.41 -1.07 -5.48
C THR A 88 23.96 0.07 -4.55
N ALA A 89 23.66 -0.23 -3.27
CA ALA A 89 23.25 0.79 -2.29
C ALA A 89 24.32 1.88 -2.11
N ARG A 90 25.59 1.49 -1.98
CA ARG A 90 26.72 2.41 -1.81
C ARG A 90 26.98 3.27 -3.04
N VAL A 91 26.89 2.67 -4.23
CA VAL A 91 27.09 3.39 -5.50
C VAL A 91 25.96 4.39 -5.74
N LEU A 92 24.70 3.94 -5.67
CA LEU A 92 23.56 4.82 -5.93
C LEU A 92 23.47 5.96 -4.91
N SER A 93 23.85 5.72 -3.65
CA SER A 93 23.90 6.78 -2.63
C SER A 93 24.89 7.93 -2.96
N ARG A 94 25.77 7.76 -3.93
CA ARG A 94 26.70 8.81 -4.39
C ARG A 94 26.21 9.55 -5.63
N TYR A 95 25.16 9.06 -6.28
CA TYR A 95 24.67 9.61 -7.55
C TYR A 95 23.29 10.27 -7.42
N ILE A 96 22.43 9.78 -6.52
CA ILE A 96 21.02 10.17 -6.41
C ILE A 96 20.66 10.51 -4.96
N ASP A 97 19.47 11.08 -4.75
CA ASP A 97 19.03 11.60 -3.46
C ASP A 97 18.07 10.67 -2.71
N GLY A 98 17.49 9.70 -3.38
CA GLY A 98 16.61 8.69 -2.76
C GLY A 98 16.42 7.47 -3.66
N ILE A 99 16.04 6.34 -3.07
CA ILE A 99 15.72 5.10 -3.80
C ILE A 99 14.30 4.66 -3.43
N MET A 100 13.47 4.42 -4.43
CA MET A 100 12.27 3.59 -4.31
C MET A 100 12.58 2.21 -4.89
N ILE A 101 12.17 1.16 -4.18
CA ILE A 101 12.31 -0.21 -4.68
C ILE A 101 10.99 -0.97 -4.62
N ARG A 102 10.69 -1.70 -5.69
CA ARG A 102 9.59 -2.66 -5.77
C ARG A 102 10.17 -4.03 -6.09
N THR A 103 10.12 -4.93 -5.12
CA THR A 103 10.82 -6.21 -5.16
C THR A 103 9.99 -7.34 -4.52
N PHE A 104 10.59 -8.50 -4.33
CA PHE A 104 10.00 -9.66 -3.66
C PHE A 104 10.33 -9.64 -2.16
N GLU A 105 11.61 -9.66 -1.82
CA GLU A 105 12.10 -9.87 -0.47
C GLU A 105 12.19 -8.57 0.33
N GLN A 106 11.61 -8.54 1.54
CA GLN A 106 11.72 -7.42 2.46
C GLN A 106 13.18 -7.14 2.86
N SER A 107 14.00 -8.19 2.95
CA SER A 107 15.43 -8.11 3.28
C SER A 107 16.25 -7.27 2.29
N GLU A 108 15.83 -7.19 1.01
CA GLU A 108 16.50 -6.34 0.03
C GLU A 108 16.27 -4.84 0.32
N VAL A 109 15.05 -4.49 0.73
CA VAL A 109 14.70 -3.11 1.13
C VAL A 109 15.48 -2.71 2.38
N GLU A 110 15.56 -3.62 3.35
CA GLU A 110 16.32 -3.42 4.60
C GLU A 110 17.82 -3.33 4.33
N ALA A 111 18.36 -4.12 3.41
CA ALA A 111 19.77 -4.05 3.01
C ALA A 111 20.11 -2.72 2.34
N LEU A 112 19.26 -2.21 1.43
CA LEU A 112 19.44 -0.88 0.85
C LEU A 112 19.49 0.21 1.94
N ALA A 113 18.60 0.15 2.92
CA ALA A 113 18.55 1.10 4.03
C ALA A 113 19.76 0.99 4.97
N LYS A 114 20.28 -0.23 5.17
CA LYS A 114 21.43 -0.49 6.03
C LYS A 114 22.75 -0.02 5.42
N TYR A 115 22.95 -0.24 4.12
CA TYR A 115 24.23 0.01 3.45
C TYR A 115 24.25 1.30 2.64
N GLY A 116 23.09 1.88 2.33
CA GLY A 116 22.97 3.19 1.70
C GLY A 116 23.01 4.34 2.71
N SER A 117 23.26 5.55 2.22
CA SER A 117 23.24 6.79 3.03
C SER A 117 22.09 7.73 2.70
N ILE A 118 21.27 7.37 1.71
CA ILE A 118 20.11 8.13 1.25
C ILE A 118 18.78 7.44 1.66
N PRO A 119 17.65 8.15 1.66
CA PRO A 119 16.34 7.58 1.95
C PRO A 119 15.95 6.41 1.06
N ILE A 120 15.32 5.39 1.67
CA ILE A 120 14.77 4.23 0.98
C ILE A 120 13.26 4.21 1.16
N ILE A 121 12.54 4.02 0.06
CA ILE A 121 11.08 3.92 0.00
C ILE A 121 10.71 2.53 -0.49
N ASN A 122 9.99 1.77 0.33
CA ASN A 122 9.41 0.49 -0.08
C ASN A 122 8.19 0.75 -0.97
N GLY A 123 8.34 0.51 -2.27
CA GLY A 123 7.24 0.59 -3.24
C GLY A 123 6.31 -0.62 -3.22
N LEU A 124 6.81 -1.78 -2.82
CA LEU A 124 6.12 -3.04 -2.50
C LEU A 124 7.14 -4.16 -2.28
N THR A 125 6.87 -5.02 -1.33
CA THR A 125 7.47 -6.37 -1.20
C THR A 125 6.36 -7.41 -1.03
N ASP A 126 6.73 -8.69 -0.95
CA ASP A 126 5.79 -9.76 -0.59
C ASP A 126 5.33 -9.65 0.87
N PHE A 127 6.07 -8.93 1.71
CA PHE A 127 5.73 -8.68 3.10
C PHE A 127 4.75 -7.52 3.28
N CYS A 128 4.95 -6.38 2.58
CA CYS A 128 4.13 -5.19 2.79
C CYS A 128 4.08 -4.23 1.60
N HIS A 129 3.05 -3.37 1.59
CA HIS A 129 2.85 -2.31 0.61
C HIS A 129 2.52 -0.96 1.30
N PRO A 130 3.48 -0.34 2.00
CA PRO A 130 3.20 0.82 2.85
C PRO A 130 2.65 2.03 2.09
N CYS A 131 3.14 2.29 0.87
CA CYS A 131 2.67 3.42 0.05
C CYS A 131 1.20 3.26 -0.39
N GLN A 132 0.74 2.01 -0.58
CA GLN A 132 -0.67 1.76 -0.90
C GLN A 132 -1.54 2.11 0.30
N VAL A 133 -1.21 1.56 1.47
CA VAL A 133 -2.05 1.76 2.65
C VAL A 133 -2.09 3.22 3.11
N LEU A 134 -1.06 4.02 2.87
CA LEU A 134 -1.14 5.46 3.08
C LEU A 134 -2.20 6.11 2.16
N ALA A 135 -2.31 5.67 0.90
CA ALA A 135 -3.35 6.16 -0.01
C ALA A 135 -4.74 5.67 0.40
N ASP A 136 -4.85 4.41 0.84
CA ASP A 136 -6.08 3.80 1.33
C ASP A 136 -6.63 4.61 2.52
N LEU A 137 -5.79 4.85 3.53
CA LEU A 137 -6.14 5.65 4.71
C LEU A 137 -6.49 7.09 4.37
N MET A 138 -5.76 7.71 3.42
CA MET A 138 -6.08 9.04 2.91
C MET A 138 -7.49 9.06 2.31
N THR A 139 -7.84 8.07 1.48
CA THR A 139 -9.14 7.97 0.82
C THR A 139 -10.27 7.74 1.82
N VAL A 140 -10.08 6.85 2.79
CA VAL A 140 -11.06 6.67 3.87
C VAL A 140 -11.28 7.99 4.61
N ARG A 141 -10.19 8.72 4.96
CA ARG A 141 -10.30 10.00 5.65
C ARG A 141 -10.99 11.08 4.81
N GLU A 142 -10.78 11.12 3.50
CA GLU A 142 -11.47 12.05 2.61
C GLU A 142 -12.99 11.82 2.58
N HIS A 143 -13.42 10.57 2.50
CA HIS A 143 -14.84 10.23 2.39
C HIS A 143 -15.57 10.20 3.75
N LYS A 144 -14.88 9.83 4.84
CA LYS A 144 -15.48 9.68 6.18
C LYS A 144 -15.18 10.84 7.13
N GLY A 145 -14.22 11.70 6.79
CA GLY A 145 -13.79 12.85 7.61
C GLY A 145 -12.81 12.50 8.74
N HIS A 146 -12.65 11.23 9.11
CA HIS A 146 -11.78 10.74 10.18
C HIS A 146 -11.38 9.28 9.94
N LEU A 147 -10.48 8.75 10.77
CA LEU A 147 -10.08 7.34 10.78
C LEU A 147 -10.39 6.69 12.13
N ASP A 148 -10.10 7.40 13.23
CA ASP A 148 -10.24 6.88 14.58
C ASP A 148 -11.66 6.38 14.86
N GLY A 149 -11.76 5.18 15.40
CA GLY A 149 -13.03 4.52 15.74
C GLY A 149 -13.76 3.85 14.57
N LEU A 150 -13.41 4.13 13.30
CA LEU A 150 -14.02 3.42 12.16
C LEU A 150 -13.60 1.94 12.13
N LYS A 151 -14.50 1.09 11.66
CA LYS A 151 -14.22 -0.33 11.44
C LYS A 151 -13.79 -0.58 9.99
N MET A 152 -12.55 -0.99 9.83
CA MET A 152 -11.98 -1.52 8.59
C MET A 152 -12.12 -3.04 8.56
N CYS A 153 -12.56 -3.60 7.45
CA CYS A 153 -12.60 -5.03 7.20
C CYS A 153 -11.79 -5.39 5.96
N TYR A 154 -10.84 -6.32 6.08
CA TYR A 154 -10.16 -6.91 4.94
C TYR A 154 -10.67 -8.32 4.67
N ILE A 155 -10.94 -8.65 3.40
CA ILE A 155 -11.45 -9.96 2.98
C ILE A 155 -10.61 -10.47 1.82
N GLY A 156 -9.99 -11.64 1.99
CA GLY A 156 -9.17 -12.26 0.95
C GLY A 156 -7.94 -12.98 1.48
N ASP A 157 -6.86 -12.96 0.71
CA ASP A 157 -5.57 -13.56 1.07
C ASP A 157 -4.85 -12.71 2.14
N GLY A 158 -4.28 -13.36 3.16
CA GLY A 158 -3.44 -12.70 4.17
C GLY A 158 -2.09 -12.24 3.64
N ASN A 159 -2.10 -11.59 2.49
CA ASN A 159 -0.94 -11.13 1.74
C ASN A 159 -0.32 -9.83 2.28
N ASN A 160 0.56 -9.20 1.49
CA ASN A 160 1.21 -7.94 1.83
C ASN A 160 0.23 -6.77 2.01
N MET A 161 -0.95 -6.79 1.35
CA MET A 161 -2.00 -5.78 1.56
C MET A 161 -2.65 -5.96 2.92
N ALA A 162 -3.07 -7.18 3.26
CA ALA A 162 -3.60 -7.51 4.59
C ALA A 162 -2.60 -7.09 5.69
N ASN A 163 -1.32 -7.46 5.53
CA ASN A 163 -0.26 -7.09 6.47
C ASN A 163 -0.18 -5.58 6.70
N SER A 164 -0.22 -4.81 5.63
CA SER A 164 -0.06 -3.36 5.71
C SER A 164 -1.31 -2.65 6.21
N LEU A 165 -2.51 -3.12 5.81
CA LEU A 165 -3.80 -2.59 6.27
C LEU A 165 -4.01 -2.82 7.77
N ILE A 166 -3.66 -4.01 8.27
CA ILE A 166 -3.71 -4.30 9.72
C ILE A 166 -2.89 -3.27 10.49
N VAL A 167 -1.64 -3.07 10.09
CA VAL A 167 -0.73 -2.16 10.80
C VAL A 167 -1.18 -0.70 10.66
N GLY A 168 -1.52 -0.26 9.45
CA GLY A 168 -1.95 1.10 9.18
C GLY A 168 -3.25 1.46 9.90
N GLY A 169 -4.25 0.58 9.81
CA GLY A 169 -5.55 0.77 10.47
C GLY A 169 -5.41 0.87 11.99
N LEU A 170 -4.72 -0.09 12.62
CA LEU A 170 -4.55 -0.09 14.07
C LEU A 170 -3.76 1.13 14.57
N LYS A 171 -2.72 1.56 13.85
CA LYS A 171 -1.94 2.75 14.23
C LYS A 171 -2.70 4.06 14.06
N THR A 172 -3.74 4.09 13.26
CA THR A 172 -4.60 5.27 13.06
C THR A 172 -5.89 5.24 13.89
N GLY A 173 -5.99 4.30 14.86
CA GLY A 173 -7.12 4.21 15.79
C GLY A 173 -8.33 3.48 15.23
N MET A 174 -8.23 2.85 14.06
CA MET A 174 -9.33 2.07 13.50
C MET A 174 -9.47 0.72 14.23
N GLN A 175 -10.69 0.19 14.25
CA GLN A 175 -10.91 -1.23 14.50
C GLN A 175 -10.63 -1.99 13.21
N VAL A 176 -9.92 -3.12 13.30
CA VAL A 176 -9.53 -3.90 12.13
C VAL A 176 -10.01 -5.33 12.26
N SER A 177 -10.84 -5.77 11.32
CA SER A 177 -11.25 -7.16 11.16
C SER A 177 -10.69 -7.74 9.87
N VAL A 178 -10.25 -8.99 9.93
CA VAL A 178 -9.67 -9.69 8.76
C VAL A 178 -10.37 -11.03 8.60
N ALA A 179 -10.85 -11.32 7.39
CA ALA A 179 -11.35 -12.65 7.02
C ALA A 179 -10.44 -13.26 5.94
N CYS A 180 -9.80 -14.37 6.27
CA CYS A 180 -9.01 -15.16 5.34
C CYS A 180 -9.12 -16.66 5.66
N PRO A 181 -8.87 -17.54 4.67
CA PRO A 181 -8.76 -18.97 4.95
C PRO A 181 -7.62 -19.26 5.92
N GLU A 182 -7.77 -20.29 6.78
CA GLU A 182 -6.77 -20.66 7.81
C GLU A 182 -5.36 -20.86 7.25
N ARG A 183 -5.24 -21.37 6.03
CA ARG A 183 -3.95 -21.59 5.35
C ARG A 183 -3.30 -20.32 4.78
N TYR A 184 -4.03 -19.21 4.71
CA TYR A 184 -3.64 -17.94 4.07
C TYR A 184 -3.73 -16.78 5.06
N ARG A 185 -3.23 -16.99 6.28
CA ARG A 185 -3.22 -15.96 7.32
C ARG A 185 -2.13 -14.91 7.06
N PRO A 186 -2.31 -13.68 7.53
CA PRO A 186 -1.26 -12.66 7.54
C PRO A 186 0.03 -13.14 8.23
N ASP A 187 1.13 -12.48 7.92
CA ASP A 187 2.45 -12.77 8.49
C ASP A 187 2.42 -12.75 10.03
N SER A 188 3.10 -13.71 10.67
CA SER A 188 3.09 -13.84 12.13
C SER A 188 3.59 -12.59 12.85
N ARG A 189 4.58 -11.87 12.30
CA ARG A 189 5.09 -10.60 12.86
C ARG A 189 4.02 -9.52 12.92
N VAL A 190 3.12 -9.52 11.94
CA VAL A 190 1.98 -8.58 11.88
C VAL A 190 0.90 -9.00 12.87
N LEU A 191 0.63 -10.29 12.98
CA LEU A 191 -0.32 -10.83 13.96
C LEU A 191 0.17 -10.61 15.40
N ASP A 192 1.46 -10.80 15.67
CA ASP A 192 2.08 -10.51 16.98
C ASP A 192 1.96 -9.01 17.34
N PHE A 193 2.15 -8.12 16.36
CA PHE A 193 1.89 -6.70 16.54
C PHE A 193 0.42 -6.42 16.81
N ALA A 194 -0.49 -6.98 16.01
CA ALA A 194 -1.92 -6.73 16.07
C ALA A 194 -2.56 -7.22 17.38
N ASN A 195 -2.06 -8.32 17.96
CA ASN A 195 -2.52 -8.88 19.23
C ASN A 195 -2.34 -7.94 20.44
N ASN A 196 -1.56 -6.86 20.29
CA ASN A 196 -1.43 -5.82 21.31
C ASN A 196 -2.57 -4.76 21.24
N TYR A 197 -3.46 -4.87 20.26
CA TYR A 197 -4.56 -3.93 20.04
C TYR A 197 -5.90 -4.61 20.28
N ALA A 198 -6.71 -4.10 21.21
CA ALA A 198 -8.06 -4.61 21.49
C ALA A 198 -9.02 -4.46 20.28
N GLY A 199 -8.71 -3.58 19.35
CA GLY A 199 -9.49 -3.34 18.14
C GLY A 199 -9.21 -4.32 16.99
N PHE A 200 -8.37 -5.36 17.19
CA PHE A 200 -8.06 -6.35 16.17
C PHE A 200 -8.87 -7.63 16.33
N SER A 201 -9.38 -8.16 15.22
CA SER A 201 -10.10 -9.45 15.20
C SER A 201 -9.85 -10.21 13.89
N MET A 202 -9.68 -11.54 14.00
CA MET A 202 -9.55 -12.42 12.84
C MET A 202 -10.71 -13.42 12.76
N PHE A 203 -11.13 -13.69 11.53
CA PHE A 203 -12.24 -14.57 11.21
C PHE A 203 -11.88 -15.50 10.03
N THR A 204 -12.58 -16.62 9.94
CA THR A 204 -12.64 -17.44 8.73
C THR A 204 -13.95 -17.24 7.96
N GLU A 205 -14.93 -16.56 8.59
CA GLU A 205 -16.24 -16.25 8.02
C GLU A 205 -16.30 -14.76 7.63
N PRO A 206 -16.32 -14.45 6.30
CA PRO A 206 -16.32 -13.06 5.82
C PRO A 206 -17.52 -12.22 6.33
N MET A 207 -18.69 -12.83 6.45
CA MET A 207 -19.88 -12.14 6.94
C MET A 207 -19.73 -11.66 8.40
N GLU A 208 -19.05 -12.44 9.24
CA GLU A 208 -18.76 -12.04 10.64
C GLU A 208 -17.75 -10.88 10.67
N ALA A 209 -16.70 -10.96 9.86
CA ALA A 209 -15.71 -9.90 9.78
C ALA A 209 -16.31 -8.59 9.27
N ALA A 210 -17.14 -8.64 8.22
CA ALA A 210 -17.76 -7.49 7.57
C ALA A 210 -18.89 -6.86 8.39
N SER A 211 -19.43 -7.57 9.39
CA SER A 211 -20.54 -7.05 10.20
C SER A 211 -20.20 -5.71 10.83
N GLY A 212 -20.96 -4.66 10.50
CA GLY A 212 -20.75 -3.31 11.01
C GLY A 212 -19.48 -2.61 10.49
N ALA A 213 -18.90 -3.04 9.37
CA ALA A 213 -17.75 -2.39 8.76
C ALA A 213 -18.13 -1.05 8.11
N ASP A 214 -17.27 -0.04 8.27
CA ASP A 214 -17.37 1.28 7.62
C ASP A 214 -16.64 1.32 6.29
N VAL A 215 -15.64 0.45 6.13
CA VAL A 215 -14.89 0.26 4.88
C VAL A 215 -14.47 -1.21 4.74
N ILE A 216 -14.65 -1.77 3.55
CA ILE A 216 -14.24 -3.12 3.18
C ILE A 216 -13.13 -3.01 2.13
N PHE A 217 -12.03 -3.71 2.38
CA PHE A 217 -10.91 -3.87 1.46
C PHE A 217 -10.85 -5.30 0.94
N THR A 218 -10.52 -5.44 -0.31
CA THR A 218 -10.14 -6.73 -0.89
C THR A 218 -9.00 -6.56 -1.89
N ASP A 219 -8.35 -7.65 -2.24
CA ASP A 219 -7.27 -7.72 -3.21
C ASP A 219 -7.34 -9.04 -3.97
N VAL A 220 -6.64 -9.14 -5.07
CA VAL A 220 -6.56 -10.37 -5.88
C VAL A 220 -6.15 -11.56 -5.04
N TRP A 221 -6.76 -12.71 -5.28
CA TRP A 221 -6.44 -13.95 -4.52
C TRP A 221 -5.10 -14.56 -4.89
N ALA A 222 -4.58 -14.26 -6.09
CA ALA A 222 -3.24 -14.65 -6.51
C ALA A 222 -2.45 -13.40 -6.89
N SER A 223 -1.45 -13.05 -6.09
CA SER A 223 -0.56 -11.93 -6.33
C SER A 223 0.46 -12.24 -7.44
N MET A 224 1.14 -11.21 -7.96
CA MET A 224 2.21 -11.38 -8.95
C MET A 224 3.32 -12.30 -8.43
N GLY A 225 3.63 -13.33 -9.22
CA GLY A 225 4.56 -14.41 -8.88
C GLY A 225 3.87 -15.66 -8.33
N GLN A 226 2.55 -15.64 -8.13
CA GLN A 226 1.74 -16.75 -7.64
C GLN A 226 0.79 -17.30 -8.72
N GLU A 227 1.00 -16.94 -9.99
CA GLU A 227 0.12 -17.31 -11.10
C GLU A 227 -0.05 -18.84 -11.23
N GLY A 228 0.98 -19.62 -10.83
CA GLY A 228 0.92 -21.08 -10.82
C GLY A 228 -0.07 -21.67 -9.80
N GLU A 229 -0.45 -20.91 -8.77
CA GLU A 229 -1.41 -21.33 -7.73
C GLU A 229 -2.84 -20.79 -7.99
N ALA A 230 -3.05 -20.00 -9.05
CA ALA A 230 -4.29 -19.26 -9.27
C ALA A 230 -5.54 -20.15 -9.24
N GLU A 231 -5.50 -21.32 -9.89
CA GLU A 231 -6.63 -22.27 -9.96
C GLU A 231 -6.92 -22.92 -8.59
N GLU A 232 -5.90 -23.22 -7.77
CA GLU A 232 -6.10 -23.72 -6.40
C GLU A 232 -6.69 -22.64 -5.53
N ARG A 233 -6.17 -21.42 -5.61
CA ARG A 233 -6.66 -20.26 -4.85
C ARG A 233 -8.11 -19.94 -5.21
N LYS A 234 -8.50 -19.97 -6.49
CA LYS A 234 -9.90 -19.82 -6.91
C LYS A 234 -10.83 -20.83 -6.27
N LYS A 235 -10.40 -22.07 -6.08
CA LYS A 235 -11.22 -23.10 -5.43
C LYS A 235 -11.38 -22.86 -3.91
N ILE A 236 -10.36 -22.28 -3.27
CA ILE A 236 -10.35 -22.03 -1.83
C ILE A 236 -11.11 -20.74 -1.48
N PHE A 237 -10.87 -19.68 -2.24
CA PHE A 237 -11.45 -18.37 -1.98
C PHE A 237 -12.83 -18.18 -2.64
N GLY A 238 -13.04 -18.80 -3.82
CA GLY A 238 -14.22 -18.61 -4.64
C GLY A 238 -15.52 -18.97 -3.91
N GLY A 239 -16.55 -18.15 -4.12
CA GLY A 239 -17.88 -18.32 -3.51
C GLY A 239 -17.97 -17.94 -2.05
N LYS A 240 -16.86 -17.83 -1.31
CA LYS A 240 -16.88 -17.47 0.11
C LYS A 240 -16.24 -16.10 0.39
N TYR A 241 -15.07 -15.83 -0.19
CA TYR A 241 -14.29 -14.61 0.09
C TYR A 241 -14.45 -13.53 -0.98
N GLN A 242 -15.55 -13.58 -1.72
CA GLN A 242 -15.89 -12.56 -2.72
C GLN A 242 -16.64 -11.39 -2.07
N VAL A 243 -16.23 -10.18 -2.33
CA VAL A 243 -16.99 -8.97 -1.96
C VAL A 243 -18.17 -8.82 -2.92
N ASN A 244 -19.37 -9.01 -2.41
CA ASN A 244 -20.63 -8.99 -3.14
C ASN A 244 -21.72 -8.24 -2.33
N LYS A 245 -22.93 -8.12 -2.87
CA LYS A 245 -24.04 -7.40 -2.23
C LYS A 245 -24.49 -8.01 -0.90
N GLU A 246 -24.47 -9.33 -0.80
CA GLU A 246 -24.84 -10.05 0.42
C GLU A 246 -23.85 -9.70 1.55
N LEU A 247 -22.58 -9.63 1.23
CA LEU A 247 -21.54 -9.21 2.18
C LEU A 247 -21.71 -7.74 2.60
N LEU A 248 -22.00 -6.85 1.65
CA LEU A 248 -22.23 -5.44 1.96
C LEU A 248 -23.48 -5.23 2.79
N ALA A 249 -24.46 -6.10 2.71
CA ALA A 249 -25.71 -5.99 3.48
C ALA A 249 -25.52 -6.12 5.00
N VAL A 250 -24.41 -6.70 5.48
CA VAL A 250 -24.10 -6.80 6.93
C VAL A 250 -23.18 -5.68 7.41
N ALA A 251 -22.60 -4.90 6.51
CA ALA A 251 -21.81 -3.73 6.82
C ALA A 251 -22.67 -2.52 7.22
N ASN A 252 -22.05 -1.45 7.71
CA ASN A 252 -22.75 -0.22 8.02
C ASN A 252 -23.35 0.43 6.77
N SER A 253 -24.45 1.15 6.92
CA SER A 253 -25.01 1.96 5.84
C SER A 253 -23.97 2.96 5.34
N GLY A 254 -23.75 3.02 4.01
CA GLY A 254 -22.71 3.84 3.41
C GLY A 254 -21.28 3.28 3.60
N CYS A 255 -21.16 1.96 3.82
CA CYS A 255 -19.87 1.29 3.82
C CYS A 255 -19.13 1.54 2.50
N MET A 256 -17.88 1.94 2.59
CA MET A 256 -16.98 2.09 1.42
C MET A 256 -16.44 0.74 0.98
N VAL A 257 -16.09 0.63 -0.30
CA VAL A 257 -15.30 -0.51 -0.82
C VAL A 257 -14.06 0.02 -1.50
N GLN A 258 -12.90 -0.51 -1.13
CA GLN A 258 -11.62 -0.16 -1.73
C GLN A 258 -10.90 -1.39 -2.29
N HIS A 259 -10.10 -1.17 -3.33
CA HIS A 259 -9.33 -2.19 -4.03
C HIS A 259 -8.07 -1.58 -4.66
N CYS A 260 -6.90 -2.05 -4.26
CA CYS A 260 -5.60 -1.52 -4.70
C CYS A 260 -5.32 -1.68 -6.22
N LEU A 261 -6.17 -2.40 -6.93
CA LEU A 261 -6.06 -2.69 -8.37
C LEU A 261 -4.76 -3.45 -8.77
N PRO A 262 -4.82 -4.31 -9.83
CA PRO A 262 -5.96 -4.58 -10.70
C PRO A 262 -7.03 -5.43 -10.02
N ALA A 263 -8.31 -5.28 -10.38
CA ALA A 263 -9.40 -6.10 -9.88
C ALA A 263 -9.82 -7.16 -10.90
N HIS A 264 -10.08 -8.39 -10.44
CA HIS A 264 -10.66 -9.46 -11.23
C HIS A 264 -12.17 -9.56 -10.94
N ARG A 265 -12.96 -8.77 -11.69
CA ARG A 265 -14.42 -8.77 -11.56
C ARG A 265 -14.99 -10.17 -11.75
N GLY A 266 -15.78 -10.62 -10.76
CA GLY A 266 -16.33 -11.98 -10.71
C GLY A 266 -15.46 -12.96 -9.90
N GLU A 267 -14.27 -12.55 -9.48
CA GLU A 267 -13.42 -13.29 -8.54
C GLU A 267 -13.54 -12.68 -7.14
N GLU A 268 -12.54 -11.89 -6.68
CA GLU A 268 -12.52 -11.30 -5.33
C GLU A 268 -13.59 -10.23 -5.11
N ILE A 269 -14.11 -9.64 -6.18
CA ILE A 269 -15.18 -8.64 -6.14
C ILE A 269 -16.13 -8.82 -7.32
N THR A 270 -17.44 -8.68 -7.09
CA THR A 270 -18.42 -8.71 -8.19
C THR A 270 -18.36 -7.44 -9.03
N ALA A 271 -18.73 -7.55 -10.31
CA ALA A 271 -18.69 -6.40 -11.22
C ALA A 271 -19.62 -5.27 -10.80
N ASP A 272 -20.80 -5.59 -10.28
CA ASP A 272 -21.80 -4.63 -9.85
C ASP A 272 -21.38 -3.90 -8.56
N VAL A 273 -20.76 -4.59 -7.60
CA VAL A 273 -20.17 -3.93 -6.42
C VAL A 273 -19.03 -3.04 -6.82
N PHE A 274 -18.12 -3.51 -7.67
CA PHE A 274 -17.00 -2.69 -8.16
C PHE A 274 -17.50 -1.40 -8.82
N GLU A 275 -18.46 -1.50 -9.76
CA GLU A 275 -18.97 -0.31 -10.47
C GLU A 275 -19.77 0.64 -9.56
N SER A 276 -20.47 0.13 -8.54
CA SER A 276 -21.19 0.98 -7.58
C SER A 276 -20.26 1.74 -6.62
N HIS A 277 -19.00 1.29 -6.45
CA HIS A 277 -17.95 1.89 -5.63
C HIS A 277 -16.76 2.40 -6.46
N ALA A 278 -16.95 2.58 -7.79
CA ALA A 278 -15.87 2.95 -8.69
C ALA A 278 -15.22 4.30 -8.30
N ASP A 279 -16.01 5.29 -7.88
CA ASP A 279 -15.49 6.60 -7.48
C ASP A 279 -14.51 6.45 -6.30
N GLU A 280 -14.86 5.68 -5.27
CA GLU A 280 -14.01 5.42 -4.10
C GLU A 280 -12.72 4.68 -4.49
N ILE A 281 -12.82 3.66 -5.35
CA ILE A 281 -11.69 2.86 -5.83
C ILE A 281 -10.73 3.69 -6.69
N PHE A 282 -11.26 4.57 -7.54
CA PHE A 282 -10.41 5.42 -8.38
C PHE A 282 -9.88 6.64 -7.63
N ASP A 283 -10.56 7.15 -6.60
CA ASP A 283 -10.00 8.13 -5.65
C ASP A 283 -8.82 7.53 -4.88
N GLU A 284 -8.91 6.26 -4.46
CA GLU A 284 -7.79 5.52 -3.88
C GLU A 284 -6.60 5.44 -4.85
N ALA A 285 -6.86 5.13 -6.12
CA ALA A 285 -5.81 5.09 -7.15
C ALA A 285 -5.19 6.48 -7.40
N GLU A 286 -5.98 7.57 -7.38
CA GLU A 286 -5.47 8.95 -7.45
C GLU A 286 -4.61 9.27 -6.23
N ASN A 287 -5.06 8.91 -5.03
CA ASN A 287 -4.37 9.20 -3.78
C ASN A 287 -3.00 8.55 -3.66
N ARG A 288 -2.71 7.50 -4.47
CA ARG A 288 -1.35 6.97 -4.63
C ARG A 288 -0.35 8.05 -5.03
N LEU A 289 -0.71 8.94 -5.94
CA LEU A 289 0.15 10.06 -6.35
C LEU A 289 0.45 10.98 -5.16
N HIS A 290 -0.57 11.36 -4.40
CA HIS A 290 -0.44 12.35 -3.35
C HIS A 290 0.25 11.79 -2.09
N ALA A 291 -0.10 10.60 -1.67
CA ALA A 291 0.57 9.90 -0.58
C ALA A 291 2.06 9.66 -0.87
N GLN A 292 2.40 9.25 -2.10
CA GLN A 292 3.79 9.06 -2.51
C GLN A 292 4.57 10.36 -2.60
N LYS A 293 3.94 11.47 -3.04
CA LYS A 293 4.56 12.81 -2.96
C LYS A 293 4.88 13.18 -1.51
N ALA A 294 3.96 12.95 -0.58
CA ALA A 294 4.19 13.22 0.84
C ALA A 294 5.37 12.39 1.39
N VAL A 295 5.45 11.11 1.04
CA VAL A 295 6.58 10.25 1.42
C VAL A 295 7.89 10.79 0.87
N MET A 296 7.94 11.14 -0.42
CA MET A 296 9.15 11.67 -1.05
C MET A 296 9.59 12.99 -0.40
N VAL A 297 8.66 13.92 -0.18
CA VAL A 297 8.96 15.19 0.50
C VAL A 297 9.48 14.96 1.92
N THR A 298 8.77 14.16 2.72
CA THR A 298 9.15 13.89 4.12
C THR A 298 10.56 13.28 4.24
N LEU A 299 10.96 12.48 3.26
CA LEU A 299 12.24 11.77 3.31
C LEU A 299 13.38 12.49 2.61
N MET A 300 13.10 13.27 1.56
CA MET A 300 14.12 13.83 0.66
C MET A 300 14.26 15.33 0.76
N GLU A 301 13.27 16.09 1.25
CA GLU A 301 13.37 17.55 1.37
C GLU A 301 14.55 17.92 2.32
N LYS A 302 15.44 18.79 1.82
CA LYS A 302 16.67 19.24 2.53
C LYS A 302 16.46 20.57 3.22
#